data_05aa86c635e274ec1219f96724b35a0d
#
_entry.id   05aa86c635e274ec1219f96724b35a0d
#
_cell.length_a   1.000
_cell.length_b   1.000
_cell.length_c   1.000
_cell.angle_alpha   90.00
_cell.angle_beta   90.00
_cell.angle_gamma   90.00
#
_symmetry.space_group_name_H-M   'P 1'
#
loop_
_entity.id
_entity.type
_entity.pdbx_description
1 polymer ?
#
loop_
_entity_poly.entity_id
_entity_poly.type
_entity_poly.pdbx_seq_one_letter_code
_entity_poly.pdbx_strand_id
1 'polypeptide(L)'
;NPGARSSGSGSALVTIAPELRAQSNWLRHELKPDLRGSYNWYRDDLTPSISRRQATGSVDGRIDVTRDTRIDLGGRLLIGTDYPNSPNVQAGLSRLPISTTFGGVAGIAHRFNRLEVGVKGTVDRTVWQKSSLVDGTTADNNDRDLNQYGGTLRAGYELRPGVTPYVEGGYDTRVHDLTTDYFGYQRDSKAWLGRVGTTFELSRLLTGDVSIGYTKRTYQDTRLPDVKGLLF
;
A
#
# COMPACT_ATOMS: atom_id res chain seq x y z
N ASN A 1 -19.47 41.83 22.49
CA ASN A 1 -18.09 42.27 22.66
C ASN A 1 -17.27 41.90 21.41
N PRO A 2 -16.91 42.90 20.58
CA PRO A 2 -15.98 42.66 19.49
C PRO A 2 -14.56 42.83 20.00
N GLY A 3 -13.74 41.80 19.99
CA GLY A 3 -12.32 42.02 20.22
C GLY A 3 -11.51 40.91 20.87
N ALA A 4 -11.81 39.65 20.72
CA ALA A 4 -10.80 38.61 20.89
C ALA A 4 -10.02 38.46 19.58
N ARG A 5 -8.98 39.27 19.40
CA ARG A 5 -7.90 38.95 18.46
C ARG A 5 -7.25 37.68 19.01
N SER A 6 -7.53 36.54 18.38
CA SER A 6 -6.66 35.40 18.54
C SER A 6 -5.28 35.82 18.05
N SER A 7 -4.34 35.96 18.96
CA SER A 7 -2.92 36.06 18.61
C SER A 7 -2.58 34.75 17.89
N GLY A 8 -2.61 34.77 16.56
CA GLY A 8 -2.18 33.66 15.77
C GLY A 8 -0.70 33.44 16.04
N SER A 9 -0.39 32.52 16.94
CA SER A 9 0.96 31.98 17.03
C SER A 9 1.24 31.26 15.71
N GLY A 10 2.11 31.85 14.89
CA GLY A 10 2.54 31.22 13.66
C GLY A 10 3.23 29.90 13.98
N SER A 11 2.74 28.77 13.46
CA SER A 11 3.42 27.50 13.57
C SER A 11 4.48 27.40 12.48
N ALA A 12 5.70 26.96 12.82
CA ALA A 12 6.73 26.65 11.87
C ALA A 12 6.66 25.19 11.46
N LEU A 13 6.67 24.93 10.13
CA LEU A 13 6.78 23.60 9.56
C LEU A 13 8.16 23.44 8.94
N VAL A 14 8.88 22.38 9.32
CA VAL A 14 10.10 21.93 8.66
C VAL A 14 9.83 20.58 8.04
N THR A 15 10.08 20.46 6.74
CA THR A 15 9.95 19.21 5.99
C THR A 15 11.32 18.78 5.47
N ILE A 16 11.68 17.52 5.73
CA ILE A 16 12.85 16.86 5.15
C ILE A 16 12.32 15.64 4.38
N ALA A 17 12.60 15.58 3.07
CA ALA A 17 12.05 14.55 2.19
C ALA A 17 13.14 13.96 1.27
N PRO A 18 13.99 13.04 1.77
CA PRO A 18 14.98 12.36 0.94
C PRO A 18 14.31 11.38 -0.03
N GLU A 19 14.86 11.30 -1.24
CA GLU A 19 14.42 10.39 -2.31
C GLU A 19 15.63 9.73 -2.96
N LEU A 20 15.58 8.42 -3.16
CA LEU A 20 16.57 7.65 -3.91
C LEU A 20 15.84 6.75 -4.90
N ARG A 21 16.10 6.93 -6.18
CA ARG A 21 15.64 6.05 -7.24
C ARG A 21 16.83 5.58 -8.05
N ALA A 22 16.89 4.30 -8.33
CA ALA A 22 17.89 3.74 -9.20
C ALA A 22 17.27 2.68 -10.11
N GLN A 23 17.91 2.41 -11.22
CA GLN A 23 17.54 1.35 -12.13
C GLN A 23 18.82 0.74 -12.70
N SER A 24 18.87 -0.60 -12.71
CA SER A 24 19.98 -1.30 -13.34
C SER A 24 19.96 -1.08 -14.87
N ASN A 25 21.14 -1.08 -15.47
CA ASN A 25 21.33 -1.02 -16.91
C ASN A 25 21.69 -2.38 -17.52
N TRP A 26 21.26 -3.48 -16.90
CA TRP A 26 21.54 -4.84 -17.38
C TRP A 26 20.76 -5.13 -18.67
N LEU A 27 21.33 -5.93 -19.56
CA LEU A 27 20.72 -6.25 -20.86
C LEU A 27 19.51 -7.19 -20.77
N ARG A 28 19.45 -8.05 -19.73
CA ARG A 28 18.44 -9.12 -19.63
C ARG A 28 17.62 -9.10 -18.36
N HIS A 29 18.14 -8.51 -17.31
CA HIS A 29 17.48 -8.48 -16.00
C HIS A 29 17.26 -7.04 -15.60
N GLU A 30 16.38 -6.80 -14.66
CA GLU A 30 16.10 -5.47 -14.17
C GLU A 30 16.03 -5.45 -12.65
N LEU A 31 16.58 -4.41 -12.03
CA LEU A 31 16.46 -4.12 -10.61
C LEU A 31 16.14 -2.63 -10.45
N LYS A 32 15.05 -2.35 -9.74
CA LYS A 32 14.57 -0.98 -9.50
C LYS A 32 14.33 -0.77 -8.00
N PRO A 33 15.29 -0.24 -7.25
CA PRO A 33 15.03 0.27 -5.91
C PRO A 33 14.44 1.69 -5.99
N ASP A 34 13.41 1.94 -5.16
CA ASP A 34 12.79 3.25 -4.94
C ASP A 34 12.64 3.44 -3.42
N LEU A 35 13.31 4.44 -2.86
CA LEU A 35 13.26 4.77 -1.45
C LEU A 35 12.85 6.22 -1.30
N ARG A 36 11.82 6.49 -0.52
CA ARG A 36 11.33 7.83 -0.23
C ARG A 36 11.05 7.96 1.25
N GLY A 37 11.47 9.07 1.82
CA GLY A 37 11.16 9.42 3.18
C GLY A 37 10.59 10.82 3.27
N SER A 38 9.77 11.08 4.26
CA SER A 38 9.42 12.45 4.64
C SER A 38 9.27 12.55 6.14
N TYR A 39 9.82 13.60 6.68
CA TYR A 39 9.64 14.00 8.07
C TYR A 39 9.12 15.42 8.10
N ASN A 40 7.89 15.58 8.56
CA ASN A 40 7.23 16.85 8.77
C ASN A 40 7.27 17.17 10.25
N TRP A 41 8.09 18.14 10.64
CA TRP A 41 8.18 18.62 12.01
C TRP A 41 7.40 19.93 12.15
N TYR A 42 6.46 19.92 13.09
CA TYR A 42 5.69 21.09 13.44
C TYR A 42 6.20 21.62 14.80
N ARG A 43 6.52 22.91 14.85
CA ARG A 43 6.77 23.61 16.11
C ARG A 43 5.44 24.11 16.62
N ASP A 44 4.78 23.31 17.42
CA ASP A 44 3.55 23.65 18.10
C ASP A 44 3.51 22.99 19.49
N ASP A 45 2.71 23.54 20.38
CA ASP A 45 2.44 22.98 21.70
C ASP A 45 1.19 22.08 21.68
N LEU A 46 0.79 21.57 20.49
CA LEU A 46 -0.39 20.75 20.34
C LEU A 46 -0.16 19.34 20.88
N THR A 47 -1.18 18.83 21.55
CA THR A 47 -1.22 17.45 22.03
C THR A 47 -2.45 16.76 21.43
N PRO A 48 -2.29 15.69 20.65
CA PRO A 48 -1.02 15.05 20.29
C PRO A 48 -0.20 15.88 19.29
N SER A 49 1.14 15.72 19.34
CA SER A 49 2.00 16.30 18.33
C SER A 49 1.61 15.81 16.94
N ILE A 50 1.41 16.74 16.02
CA ILE A 50 1.03 16.45 14.62
C ILE A 50 2.23 16.20 13.71
N SER A 51 3.45 16.17 14.26
CA SER A 51 4.66 15.80 13.51
C SER A 51 4.55 14.39 12.93
N ARG A 52 4.87 14.23 11.65
CA ARG A 52 4.66 12.99 10.91
C ARG A 52 5.95 12.43 10.34
N ARG A 53 6.08 11.13 10.42
CA ARG A 53 7.13 10.35 9.78
C ARG A 53 6.50 9.44 8.75
N GLN A 54 7.03 9.48 7.54
CA GLN A 54 6.62 8.57 6.47
C GLN A 54 7.89 8.07 5.76
N ALA A 55 7.93 6.79 5.47
CA ALA A 55 8.94 6.21 4.62
C ALA A 55 8.29 5.14 3.74
N THR A 56 8.65 5.14 2.46
CA THR A 56 8.24 4.14 1.49
C THR A 56 9.49 3.59 0.84
N GLY A 57 9.63 2.28 0.82
CA GLY A 57 10.70 1.61 0.12
C GLY A 57 10.15 0.48 -0.73
N SER A 58 10.61 0.35 -1.95
CA SER A 58 10.41 -0.83 -2.77
C SER A 58 11.70 -1.23 -3.48
N VAL A 59 11.81 -2.51 -3.73
CA VAL A 59 12.83 -3.09 -4.59
C VAL A 59 12.13 -4.05 -5.52
N ASP A 60 12.09 -3.73 -6.81
CA ASP A 60 11.47 -4.55 -7.83
C ASP A 60 12.56 -5.17 -8.70
N GLY A 61 12.51 -6.49 -8.84
CA GLY A 61 13.43 -7.28 -9.65
C GLY A 61 12.69 -8.06 -10.72
N ARG A 62 13.23 -8.07 -11.94
CA ARG A 62 12.79 -8.92 -13.04
C ARG A 62 13.95 -9.79 -13.52
N ILE A 63 13.72 -11.09 -13.56
CA ILE A 63 14.65 -12.09 -14.08
C ILE A 63 14.06 -12.67 -15.35
N ASP A 64 14.68 -12.38 -16.48
CA ASP A 64 14.31 -12.97 -17.77
C ASP A 64 14.98 -14.34 -17.87
N VAL A 65 14.21 -15.40 -17.59
CA VAL A 65 14.68 -16.80 -17.61
C VAL A 65 14.89 -17.25 -19.05
N THR A 66 13.91 -16.98 -19.90
CA THR A 66 13.96 -17.18 -21.36
C THR A 66 13.49 -15.92 -22.07
N ARG A 67 13.37 -15.96 -23.42
CA ARG A 67 12.77 -14.86 -24.17
C ARG A 67 11.29 -14.67 -23.86
N ASP A 68 10.61 -15.75 -23.44
CA ASP A 68 9.18 -15.81 -23.27
C ASP A 68 8.77 -15.96 -21.79
N THR A 69 9.74 -16.23 -20.90
CA THR A 69 9.47 -16.46 -19.47
C THR A 69 10.22 -15.46 -18.62
N ARG A 70 9.49 -14.77 -17.75
CA ARG A 70 10.08 -13.88 -16.73
C ARG A 70 9.59 -14.25 -15.33
N ILE A 71 10.43 -13.98 -14.35
CA ILE A 71 10.12 -14.05 -12.94
C ILE A 71 10.22 -12.62 -12.40
N ASP A 72 9.16 -12.18 -11.74
CA ASP A 72 9.10 -10.90 -11.05
C ASP A 72 9.22 -11.17 -9.54
N LEU A 73 10.13 -10.47 -8.86
CA LEU A 73 10.33 -10.51 -7.42
C LEU A 73 10.31 -9.09 -6.88
N GLY A 74 9.72 -8.89 -5.72
CA GLY A 74 9.71 -7.57 -5.12
C GLY A 74 9.64 -7.62 -3.62
N GLY A 75 10.16 -6.55 -2.99
CA GLY A 75 10.02 -6.28 -1.57
C GLY A 75 9.51 -4.87 -1.36
N ARG A 76 8.70 -4.67 -0.33
CA ARG A 76 8.18 -3.34 0.01
C ARG A 76 8.21 -3.09 1.50
N LEU A 77 8.42 -1.82 1.84
CA LEU A 77 8.36 -1.29 3.20
C LEU A 77 7.56 0.00 3.17
N LEU A 78 6.58 0.13 4.06
CA LEU A 78 5.82 1.35 4.26
C LEU A 78 5.79 1.66 5.76
N ILE A 79 6.27 2.84 6.13
CA ILE A 79 6.16 3.36 7.49
C ILE A 79 5.30 4.62 7.41
N GLY A 80 4.25 4.69 8.22
CA GLY A 80 3.33 5.82 8.22
C GLY A 80 2.88 6.19 9.62
N THR A 81 2.74 7.48 9.88
CA THR A 81 2.08 8.00 11.07
C THR A 81 0.59 8.16 10.78
N ASP A 82 -0.26 7.72 11.69
CA ASP A 82 -1.72 7.82 11.57
C ASP A 82 -2.18 9.28 11.48
N TYR A 83 -3.40 9.49 11.00
CA TYR A 83 -3.97 10.83 10.86
C TYR A 83 -4.68 11.24 12.16
N PRO A 84 -4.59 12.52 12.60
CA PRO A 84 -5.26 12.98 13.82
C PRO A 84 -6.77 12.75 13.83
N ASN A 85 -7.39 12.76 12.66
CA ASN A 85 -8.84 12.59 12.48
C ASN A 85 -9.23 11.13 12.14
N SER A 86 -8.31 10.18 12.27
CA SER A 86 -8.63 8.76 12.07
C SER A 86 -9.60 8.29 13.15
N PRO A 87 -10.70 7.60 12.81
CA PRO A 87 -11.64 7.07 13.78
C PRO A 87 -11.01 6.03 14.72
N ASN A 88 -9.86 5.50 14.37
CA ASN A 88 -9.12 4.53 15.18
C ASN A 88 -8.09 5.18 16.13
N VAL A 89 -7.99 6.50 16.12
CA VAL A 89 -7.09 7.23 17.03
C VAL A 89 -7.80 7.46 18.36
N GLN A 90 -7.21 6.95 19.43
CA GLN A 90 -7.74 7.10 20.78
C GLN A 90 -7.61 8.56 21.27
N ALA A 91 -8.49 8.98 22.17
CA ALA A 91 -8.36 10.26 22.85
C ALA A 91 -7.20 10.23 23.86
N GLY A 92 -6.58 11.38 24.11
CA GLY A 92 -5.52 11.50 25.12
C GLY A 92 -4.13 11.03 24.66
N LEU A 93 -3.90 10.91 23.36
CA LEU A 93 -2.57 10.59 22.83
C LEU A 93 -1.60 11.75 23.00
N SER A 94 -0.37 11.47 23.39
CA SER A 94 0.76 12.41 23.32
C SER A 94 1.43 12.41 21.95
N ARG A 95 1.36 11.29 21.23
CA ARG A 95 1.89 11.12 19.86
C ARG A 95 0.98 10.22 19.05
N LEU A 96 0.88 10.51 17.75
CA LEU A 96 0.13 9.67 16.81
C LEU A 96 0.83 8.31 16.62
N PRO A 97 0.07 7.20 16.57
CA PRO A 97 0.63 5.87 16.37
C PRO A 97 1.27 5.72 14.99
N ILE A 98 2.30 4.91 14.92
CA ILE A 98 3.03 4.60 13.70
C ILE A 98 2.71 3.16 13.30
N SER A 99 2.39 2.97 12.03
CA SER A 99 2.28 1.65 11.41
C SER A 99 3.49 1.35 10.54
N THR A 100 3.89 0.10 10.52
CA THR A 100 4.90 -0.44 9.61
C THR A 100 4.30 -1.60 8.85
N THR A 101 4.27 -1.49 7.52
CA THR A 101 3.91 -2.59 6.63
C THR A 101 5.14 -3.01 5.85
N PHE A 102 5.45 -4.28 5.87
CA PHE A 102 6.51 -4.86 5.05
C PHE A 102 6.01 -6.14 4.40
N GLY A 103 6.51 -6.41 3.21
CA GLY A 103 6.03 -7.56 2.46
C GLY A 103 6.82 -7.82 1.20
N GLY A 104 6.38 -8.84 0.50
CA GLY A 104 7.00 -9.28 -0.74
C GLY A 104 5.99 -9.74 -1.77
N VAL A 105 6.46 -9.76 -3.01
CA VAL A 105 5.75 -10.30 -4.16
C VAL A 105 6.67 -11.25 -4.92
N ALA A 106 6.10 -12.34 -5.38
CA ALA A 106 6.75 -13.24 -6.33
C ALA A 106 5.76 -13.59 -7.45
N GLY A 107 6.23 -13.58 -8.67
CA GLY A 107 5.40 -13.87 -9.84
C GLY A 107 6.18 -14.51 -10.95
N ILE A 108 5.45 -15.18 -11.83
CA ILE A 108 5.96 -15.73 -13.08
C ILE A 108 5.01 -15.36 -14.20
N ALA A 109 5.54 -14.96 -15.34
CA ALA A 109 4.77 -14.74 -16.54
C ALA A 109 5.43 -15.48 -17.71
N HIS A 110 4.58 -16.07 -18.57
CA HIS A 110 5.02 -16.75 -19.78
C HIS A 110 4.19 -16.30 -20.97
N ARG A 111 4.88 -16.08 -22.10
CA ARG A 111 4.28 -15.70 -23.37
C ARG A 111 4.21 -16.90 -24.31
N PHE A 112 2.99 -17.27 -24.68
CA PHE A 112 2.69 -18.27 -25.69
C PHE A 112 2.36 -17.55 -27.01
N ASN A 113 3.35 -17.23 -27.81
CA ASN A 113 3.19 -16.42 -29.02
C ASN A 113 2.59 -15.03 -28.70
N ARG A 114 1.28 -14.83 -28.91
CA ARG A 114 0.55 -13.58 -28.62
C ARG A 114 -0.17 -13.58 -27.28
N LEU A 115 -0.33 -14.71 -26.64
CA LEU A 115 -0.97 -14.83 -25.34
C LEU A 115 0.09 -14.78 -24.23
N GLU A 116 -0.04 -13.85 -23.30
CA GLU A 116 0.78 -13.79 -22.09
C GLU A 116 -0.07 -14.13 -20.87
N VAL A 117 0.40 -15.08 -20.08
CA VAL A 117 -0.24 -15.46 -18.82
C VAL A 117 0.73 -15.26 -17.68
N GLY A 118 0.29 -14.58 -16.63
CA GLY A 118 1.08 -14.31 -15.44
C GLY A 118 0.33 -14.58 -14.16
N VAL A 119 1.04 -15.13 -13.18
CA VAL A 119 0.54 -15.38 -11.81
C VAL A 119 1.45 -14.64 -10.85
N LYS A 120 0.88 -13.96 -9.85
CA LYS A 120 1.61 -13.29 -8.77
C LYS A 120 1.02 -13.66 -7.43
N GLY A 121 1.90 -13.90 -6.44
CA GLY A 121 1.55 -14.03 -5.04
C GLY A 121 2.13 -12.87 -4.24
N THR A 122 1.41 -12.39 -3.23
CA THR A 122 1.85 -11.32 -2.33
C THR A 122 1.68 -11.76 -0.88
N VAL A 123 2.60 -11.33 -0.04
CA VAL A 123 2.50 -11.46 1.41
C VAL A 123 2.92 -10.15 2.06
N ASP A 124 2.11 -9.65 2.98
CA ASP A 124 2.37 -8.43 3.72
C ASP A 124 2.09 -8.62 5.20
N ARG A 125 2.89 -7.99 6.02
CA ARG A 125 2.70 -7.86 7.45
C ARG A 125 2.56 -6.39 7.82
N THR A 126 1.50 -6.04 8.52
CA THR A 126 1.32 -4.71 9.11
C THR A 126 1.37 -4.82 10.62
N VAL A 127 2.18 -3.96 11.25
CA VAL A 127 2.36 -3.90 12.70
C VAL A 127 2.17 -2.46 13.16
N TRP A 128 1.45 -2.27 14.25
CA TRP A 128 1.20 -0.97 14.86
C TRP A 128 2.01 -0.81 16.14
N GLN A 129 2.67 0.34 16.28
CA GLN A 129 3.36 0.68 17.52
C GLN A 129 2.37 1.03 18.62
N LYS A 130 2.75 0.74 19.87
CA LYS A 130 2.02 1.21 21.04
C LYS A 130 1.89 2.73 21.04
N SER A 131 0.75 3.22 21.41
CA SER A 131 0.49 4.66 21.58
C SER A 131 0.96 5.14 22.95
N SER A 132 1.56 6.32 23.00
CA SER A 132 1.86 7.00 24.27
C SER A 132 0.74 7.98 24.60
N LEU A 133 0.24 7.97 25.84
CA LEU A 133 -0.79 8.86 26.33
C LEU A 133 -0.18 10.04 27.09
N VAL A 134 -0.97 11.08 27.29
CA VAL A 134 -0.56 12.33 27.99
C VAL A 134 -0.29 12.08 29.46
N ASP A 135 -0.96 11.10 30.08
CA ASP A 135 -0.78 10.68 31.46
C ASP A 135 0.49 9.84 31.71
N GLY A 136 1.29 9.60 30.63
CA GLY A 136 2.51 8.79 30.68
C GLY A 136 2.26 7.29 30.53
N THR A 137 1.02 6.84 30.41
CA THR A 137 0.70 5.44 30.16
C THR A 137 0.82 5.08 28.67
N THR A 138 0.73 3.81 28.34
CA THR A 138 0.75 3.32 26.95
C THR A 138 -0.50 2.52 26.65
N ALA A 139 -1.01 2.66 25.42
CA ALA A 139 -2.09 1.85 24.89
C ALA A 139 -1.57 0.93 23.78
N ASP A 140 -2.00 -0.32 23.77
CA ASP A 140 -1.71 -1.27 22.72
C ASP A 140 -2.57 -1.01 21.48
N ASN A 141 -2.01 -1.27 20.30
CA ASN A 141 -2.69 -1.20 19.01
C ASN A 141 -2.56 -2.52 18.24
N ASN A 142 -2.22 -3.61 18.93
CA ASN A 142 -1.99 -4.93 18.31
C ASN A 142 -3.28 -5.58 17.78
N ASP A 143 -4.45 -5.06 18.14
CA ASP A 143 -5.73 -5.41 17.52
C ASP A 143 -5.82 -5.02 16.03
N ARG A 144 -4.90 -4.19 15.58
CA ARG A 144 -4.77 -3.72 14.19
C ARG A 144 -3.63 -4.43 13.43
N ASP A 145 -2.87 -5.28 14.10
CA ASP A 145 -1.79 -6.05 13.51
C ASP A 145 -2.38 -7.16 12.64
N LEU A 146 -1.89 -7.29 11.42
CA LEU A 146 -2.44 -8.25 10.46
C LEU A 146 -1.40 -8.76 9.47
N ASN A 147 -1.68 -9.96 8.96
CA ASN A 147 -1.07 -10.52 7.77
C ASN A 147 -2.06 -10.43 6.60
N GLN A 148 -1.58 -10.05 5.43
CA GLN A 148 -2.36 -10.06 4.20
C GLN A 148 -1.67 -10.98 3.19
N TYR A 149 -2.44 -11.91 2.64
CA TYR A 149 -2.00 -12.83 1.60
C TYR A 149 -2.84 -12.59 0.36
N GLY A 150 -2.21 -12.48 -0.80
CA GLY A 150 -2.91 -12.23 -2.04
C GLY A 150 -2.35 -13.03 -3.21
N GLY A 151 -3.20 -13.20 -4.20
CA GLY A 151 -2.82 -13.79 -5.48
C GLY A 151 -3.56 -13.15 -6.63
N THR A 152 -2.89 -12.98 -7.77
CA THR A 152 -3.49 -12.48 -9.01
C THR A 152 -3.12 -13.35 -10.19
N LEU A 153 -4.06 -13.51 -11.11
CA LEU A 153 -3.90 -14.14 -12.40
C LEU A 153 -4.23 -13.10 -13.48
N ARG A 154 -3.33 -12.90 -14.43
CA ARG A 154 -3.51 -12.00 -15.55
C ARG A 154 -3.30 -12.76 -16.86
N ALA A 155 -4.19 -12.58 -17.83
CA ALA A 155 -4.06 -13.07 -19.19
C ALA A 155 -4.22 -11.91 -20.16
N GLY A 156 -3.20 -11.67 -20.98
CA GLY A 156 -3.16 -10.62 -22.01
C GLY A 156 -2.96 -11.21 -23.39
N TYR A 157 -3.57 -10.62 -24.40
CA TYR A 157 -3.43 -11.06 -25.78
C TYR A 157 -2.95 -9.91 -26.66
N GLU A 158 -1.80 -10.07 -27.30
CA GLU A 158 -1.23 -9.07 -28.22
C GLU A 158 -2.04 -9.04 -29.53
N LEU A 159 -2.97 -8.09 -29.65
CA LEU A 159 -3.78 -7.90 -30.86
C LEU A 159 -2.92 -7.43 -32.04
N ARG A 160 -2.02 -6.51 -31.77
CA ARG A 160 -1.00 -5.96 -32.66
C ARG A 160 0.20 -5.53 -31.86
N PRO A 161 1.40 -5.40 -32.47
CA PRO A 161 2.59 -4.92 -31.79
C PRO A 161 2.30 -3.65 -31.00
N GLY A 162 2.57 -3.70 -29.69
CA GLY A 162 2.36 -2.58 -28.76
C GLY A 162 0.92 -2.36 -28.29
N VAL A 163 -0.04 -3.29 -28.53
CA VAL A 163 -1.41 -3.19 -27.98
C VAL A 163 -1.84 -4.54 -27.44
N THR A 164 -1.93 -4.64 -26.13
CA THR A 164 -2.20 -5.87 -25.39
C THR A 164 -3.38 -5.68 -24.42
N PRO A 165 -4.64 -5.91 -24.87
CA PRO A 165 -5.76 -6.06 -23.93
C PRO A 165 -5.53 -7.24 -22.98
N TYR A 166 -6.06 -7.12 -21.77
CA TYR A 166 -5.94 -8.16 -20.76
C TYR A 166 -7.15 -8.25 -19.86
N VAL A 167 -7.25 -9.38 -19.18
CA VAL A 167 -8.13 -9.62 -18.06
C VAL A 167 -7.28 -10.01 -16.85
N GLU A 168 -7.69 -9.58 -15.66
CA GLU A 168 -7.01 -9.89 -14.41
C GLU A 168 -8.04 -10.24 -13.35
N GLY A 169 -7.78 -11.32 -12.64
CA GLY A 169 -8.54 -11.73 -11.45
C GLY A 169 -7.62 -11.80 -10.25
N GLY A 170 -8.11 -11.36 -9.09
CA GLY A 170 -7.35 -11.37 -7.86
C GLY A 170 -8.19 -11.80 -6.66
N TYR A 171 -7.49 -12.34 -5.68
CA TYR A 171 -8.04 -12.69 -4.38
C TYR A 171 -7.04 -12.30 -3.30
N ASP A 172 -7.50 -11.72 -2.21
CA ASP A 172 -6.69 -11.50 -1.02
C ASP A 172 -7.48 -11.81 0.27
N THR A 173 -6.75 -12.16 1.31
CA THR A 173 -7.28 -12.36 2.65
C THR A 173 -6.44 -11.58 3.65
N ARG A 174 -7.10 -10.97 4.64
CA ARG A 174 -6.50 -10.34 5.80
C ARG A 174 -6.81 -11.15 7.04
N VAL A 175 -5.78 -11.46 7.80
CA VAL A 175 -5.87 -12.21 9.06
C VAL A 175 -5.22 -11.36 10.14
N HIS A 176 -6.01 -10.94 11.12
CA HIS A 176 -5.53 -10.17 12.27
C HIS A 176 -4.93 -11.10 13.32
N ASP A 177 -4.00 -10.58 14.11
CA ASP A 177 -3.36 -11.34 15.19
C ASP A 177 -4.36 -11.67 16.31
N LEU A 178 -5.29 -10.75 16.57
CA LEU A 178 -6.36 -10.95 17.52
C LEU A 178 -7.65 -11.33 16.78
N THR A 179 -8.35 -12.33 17.28
CA THR A 179 -9.63 -12.80 16.73
C THR A 179 -10.69 -11.69 16.75
N THR A 180 -10.65 -10.82 17.78
CA THR A 180 -11.51 -9.64 17.90
C THR A 180 -10.68 -8.44 18.25
N ASP A 181 -11.07 -7.28 17.74
CA ASP A 181 -10.50 -6.01 18.16
C ASP A 181 -10.98 -5.60 19.57
N TYR A 182 -10.48 -4.49 20.09
CA TYR A 182 -10.88 -3.99 21.41
C TYR A 182 -12.35 -3.56 21.51
N PHE A 183 -13.05 -3.44 20.39
CA PHE A 183 -14.48 -3.17 20.31
C PHE A 183 -15.32 -4.44 20.12
N GLY A 184 -14.69 -5.62 20.06
CA GLY A 184 -15.34 -6.92 19.91
C GLY A 184 -15.76 -7.24 18.47
N TYR A 185 -15.15 -6.63 17.44
CA TYR A 185 -15.38 -6.94 16.04
C TYR A 185 -14.34 -7.92 15.49
N GLN A 186 -14.78 -8.86 14.65
CA GLN A 186 -13.91 -9.76 13.89
C GLN A 186 -13.56 -9.08 12.55
N ARG A 187 -12.36 -8.53 12.44
CA ARG A 187 -11.92 -7.73 11.28
C ARG A 187 -11.30 -8.53 10.15
N ASP A 188 -11.14 -9.84 10.30
CA ASP A 188 -10.68 -10.70 9.23
C ASP A 188 -11.56 -10.54 8.01
N SER A 189 -10.95 -10.53 6.83
CA SER A 189 -11.67 -10.20 5.61
C SER A 189 -11.07 -10.87 4.39
N LYS A 190 -11.90 -11.06 3.38
CA LYS A 190 -11.55 -11.61 2.07
C LYS A 190 -11.97 -10.63 0.98
N ALA A 191 -11.15 -10.49 -0.04
CA ALA A 191 -11.48 -9.64 -1.18
C ALA A 191 -11.29 -10.34 -2.51
N TRP A 192 -12.15 -10.01 -3.46
CA TRP A 192 -12.07 -10.40 -4.85
C TRP A 192 -11.89 -9.15 -5.71
N LEU A 193 -11.07 -9.30 -6.73
CA LEU A 193 -10.78 -8.29 -7.73
C LEU A 193 -11.05 -8.86 -9.11
N GLY A 194 -11.74 -8.12 -9.96
CA GLY A 194 -11.80 -8.36 -11.40
C GLY A 194 -11.42 -7.08 -12.13
N ARG A 195 -10.56 -7.16 -13.14
CA ARG A 195 -10.10 -6.01 -13.92
C ARG A 195 -9.98 -6.39 -15.39
N VAL A 196 -10.36 -5.47 -16.26
CA VAL A 196 -10.08 -5.54 -17.70
C VAL A 196 -9.36 -4.27 -18.13
N GLY A 197 -8.42 -4.39 -19.03
CA GLY A 197 -7.64 -3.24 -19.46
C GLY A 197 -6.87 -3.50 -20.74
N THR A 198 -6.09 -2.51 -21.14
CA THR A 198 -5.21 -2.58 -22.28
C THR A 198 -3.89 -1.89 -21.95
N THR A 199 -2.81 -2.62 -22.06
CA THR A 199 -1.46 -2.05 -22.07
C THR A 199 -1.15 -1.64 -23.51
N PHE A 200 -0.59 -0.44 -23.68
CA PHE A 200 -0.17 0.05 -25.00
C PHE A 200 1.26 0.60 -24.97
N GLU A 201 1.97 0.33 -26.02
CA GLU A 201 3.35 0.76 -26.27
C GLU A 201 3.44 1.23 -27.73
N LEU A 202 2.84 2.42 -27.97
CA LEU A 202 2.65 2.97 -29.32
C LEU A 202 3.94 3.56 -29.90
N SER A 203 4.86 3.98 -29.05
CA SER A 203 6.19 4.45 -29.40
C SER A 203 7.12 4.34 -28.18
N ARG A 204 8.43 4.59 -28.38
CA ARG A 204 9.39 4.66 -27.26
C ARG A 204 9.08 5.76 -26.24
N LEU A 205 8.26 6.74 -26.61
CA LEU A 205 7.87 7.87 -25.78
C LEU A 205 6.44 7.78 -25.24
N LEU A 206 5.63 6.86 -25.79
CA LEU A 206 4.22 6.75 -25.43
C LEU A 206 3.90 5.29 -25.06
N THR A 207 3.98 5.02 -23.78
CA THR A 207 3.58 3.76 -23.16
C THR A 207 2.55 4.04 -22.07
N GLY A 208 1.63 3.11 -21.83
CA GLY A 208 0.62 3.28 -20.79
C GLY A 208 -0.22 2.04 -20.58
N ASP A 209 -1.05 2.10 -19.54
CA ASP A 209 -2.04 1.09 -19.19
C ASP A 209 -3.34 1.81 -18.84
N VAL A 210 -4.44 1.37 -19.42
CA VAL A 210 -5.79 1.84 -19.12
C VAL A 210 -6.64 0.66 -18.72
N SER A 211 -7.28 0.74 -17.57
CA SER A 211 -8.09 -0.37 -17.07
C SER A 211 -9.30 0.10 -16.31
N ILE A 212 -10.30 -0.78 -16.23
CA ILE A 212 -11.44 -0.67 -15.32
C ILE A 212 -11.60 -1.98 -14.56
N GLY A 213 -11.91 -1.90 -13.30
CA GLY A 213 -12.08 -3.07 -12.47
C GLY A 213 -13.10 -2.85 -11.36
N TYR A 214 -13.43 -3.94 -10.72
CA TYR A 214 -14.31 -3.95 -9.56
C TYR A 214 -13.69 -4.80 -8.45
N THR A 215 -13.79 -4.31 -7.22
CA THR A 215 -13.37 -5.04 -6.04
C THR A 215 -14.48 -5.12 -5.01
N LYS A 216 -14.54 -6.25 -4.33
CA LYS A 216 -15.45 -6.46 -3.19
C LYS A 216 -14.68 -7.11 -2.06
N ARG A 217 -14.71 -6.49 -0.87
CA ARG A 217 -14.19 -7.04 0.39
C ARG A 217 -15.33 -7.34 1.34
N THR A 218 -15.33 -8.56 1.88
CA THR A 218 -16.28 -9.01 2.90
C THR A 218 -15.53 -9.28 4.20
N TYR A 219 -16.12 -8.83 5.30
CA TYR A 219 -15.59 -9.08 6.64
C TYR A 219 -16.19 -10.35 7.25
N GLN A 220 -15.47 -10.94 8.18
CA GLN A 220 -15.97 -12.11 8.93
C GLN A 220 -17.13 -11.70 9.84
N ASP A 221 -17.05 -10.51 10.44
CA ASP A 221 -18.12 -9.95 11.26
C ASP A 221 -19.23 -9.35 10.39
N THR A 222 -20.43 -9.90 10.50
CA THR A 222 -21.61 -9.43 9.73
C THR A 222 -22.10 -8.03 10.12
N ARG A 223 -21.63 -7.50 11.25
CA ARG A 223 -21.92 -6.12 11.69
C ARG A 223 -21.10 -5.08 10.90
N LEU A 224 -20.00 -5.52 10.26
CA LEU A 224 -19.19 -4.66 9.42
C LEU A 224 -19.72 -4.67 7.97
N PRO A 225 -19.95 -3.51 7.36
CA PRO A 225 -20.44 -3.45 5.99
C PRO A 225 -19.39 -3.91 4.98
N ASP A 226 -19.83 -4.61 3.95
CA ASP A 226 -18.99 -4.95 2.80
C ASP A 226 -18.45 -3.68 2.14
N VAL A 227 -17.17 -3.68 1.78
CA VAL A 227 -16.55 -2.62 0.99
C VAL A 227 -16.54 -3.01 -0.47
N LYS A 228 -17.07 -2.14 -1.32
CA LYS A 228 -17.14 -2.31 -2.77
C LYS A 228 -16.60 -1.06 -3.44
N GLY A 229 -15.89 -1.24 -4.56
CA GLY A 229 -15.34 -0.10 -5.29
C GLY A 229 -15.05 -0.40 -6.75
N LEU A 230 -15.18 0.63 -7.58
CA LEU A 230 -14.63 0.64 -8.93
C LEU A 230 -13.15 1.02 -8.87
N LEU A 231 -12.37 0.48 -9.77
CA LEU A 231 -10.95 0.74 -9.97
C LEU A 231 -10.75 1.24 -11.40
N PHE A 232 -9.97 2.27 -11.60
CA PHE A 232 -9.62 2.85 -12.90
C PHE A 232 -8.26 3.53 -12.85
#